data_acf059e1ceea0a892d75e7cf46f3e503
#
_entry.id   acf059e1ceea0a892d75e7cf46f3e503
#
_cell.length_a   1.000
_cell.length_b   1.000
_cell.length_c   1.000
_cell.angle_alpha   90.00
_cell.angle_beta   90.00
_cell.angle_gamma   90.00
#
_symmetry.space_group_name_H-M   'P 1'
#
loop_
_entity.id
_entity.type
_entity.pdbx_description
1 polymer ?
#
loop_
_entity_poly.entity_id
_entity_poly.type
_entity_poly.pdbx_seq_one_letter_code
_entity_poly.pdbx_strand_id
1 'polypeptide(L)'
;MQENENIILNDNPNEILYVNFNQDGTCMAIGTENGFKIININPFLDLYYKDLNGGIGIIEMLNKSNIIGLVGGGKKPKYQLNHLILYDVENDKEISKIKVKKKILNMKLRENKIYIVNIDKIFVFDFNSLNLIDILETKNRKGLISICYKEDIIAYPDTNHEGTVKIKYNDQCKEYILKAHKTPLNCIQLNQDGTMIGTCSLKGTLIRVYNISNSQLIREVRRGAESANVNCISFDISKKYFLVASDRKTIHLFFLLNNYVNNNENQINDNTNTTQSNSVGEEINNSSNSMSNNEDLKKKNHQTEFDNKKSIFGGMSNFFNVGKRYFTSEWSFSKFKINSLISIAIFGPDNSIFVSTYDGKYYQASFDPLIGGECIKIQEEKF
;
A
#
# COMPACT_ATOMS: atom_id res chain seq x y z
N MET A 1 -11.07 -39.15 36.22
CA MET A 1 -9.81 -38.42 36.32
C MET A 1 -9.74 -37.58 35.05
N GLN A 2 -10.00 -36.30 35.16
CA GLN A 2 -9.83 -35.36 34.05
C GLN A 2 -8.39 -34.85 34.13
N GLU A 3 -7.60 -35.19 33.11
CA GLU A 3 -6.27 -34.62 32.98
C GLU A 3 -6.44 -33.14 32.54
N ASN A 4 -6.09 -32.24 33.45
CA ASN A 4 -5.90 -30.84 33.15
C ASN A 4 -4.64 -30.72 32.23
N GLU A 5 -4.81 -30.58 30.93
CA GLU A 5 -3.77 -30.06 30.08
C GLU A 5 -3.46 -28.63 30.50
N ASN A 6 -2.42 -28.47 31.29
CA ASN A 6 -1.77 -27.20 31.50
C ASN A 6 -1.17 -26.73 30.17
N ILE A 7 -1.91 -25.90 29.44
CA ILE A 7 -1.36 -25.11 28.36
C ILE A 7 -0.31 -24.20 28.99
N ILE A 8 0.94 -24.60 28.92
CA ILE A 8 2.09 -23.74 29.22
C ILE A 8 2.05 -22.64 28.16
N LEU A 9 1.46 -21.51 28.47
CA LEU A 9 1.61 -20.28 27.69
C LEU A 9 3.11 -19.95 27.74
N ASN A 10 3.81 -20.21 26.65
CA ASN A 10 5.18 -19.73 26.47
C ASN A 10 5.11 -18.20 26.47
N ASP A 11 5.40 -17.61 27.62
CA ASP A 11 5.57 -16.16 27.77
C ASP A 11 6.92 -15.79 27.16
N ASN A 12 6.95 -15.65 25.84
CA ASN A 12 8.10 -15.09 25.16
C ASN A 12 7.98 -13.55 25.19
N PRO A 13 8.81 -12.84 25.97
CA PRO A 13 8.75 -11.38 26.08
C PRO A 13 9.07 -10.67 24.75
N ASN A 14 9.68 -11.38 23.82
CA ASN A 14 9.99 -10.87 22.48
C ASN A 14 8.93 -11.23 21.43
N GLU A 15 7.76 -11.75 21.83
CA GLU A 15 6.66 -12.00 20.90
C GLU A 15 6.24 -10.70 20.22
N ILE A 16 6.25 -10.70 18.89
CA ILE A 16 5.97 -9.52 18.08
C ILE A 16 4.47 -9.31 18.01
N LEU A 17 4.02 -8.13 18.37
CA LEU A 17 2.61 -7.70 18.33
C LEU A 17 2.32 -6.82 17.10
N TYR A 18 3.30 -6.03 16.68
CA TYR A 18 3.13 -5.05 15.62
C TYR A 18 4.45 -4.73 14.93
N VAL A 19 4.41 -4.54 13.62
CA VAL A 19 5.55 -4.06 12.85
C VAL A 19 5.06 -3.03 11.83
N ASN A 20 5.78 -1.93 11.71
CA ASN A 20 5.54 -0.93 10.67
C ASN A 20 6.85 -0.27 10.24
N PHE A 21 6.92 0.11 8.96
CA PHE A 21 8.00 0.96 8.46
C PHE A 21 7.62 2.44 8.67
N ASN A 22 8.63 3.30 8.79
CA ASN A 22 8.41 4.73 8.69
C ASN A 22 8.06 5.14 7.24
N GLN A 23 7.75 6.40 7.02
CA GLN A 23 7.17 6.89 5.78
C GLN A 23 8.07 6.74 4.56
N ASP A 24 9.39 6.77 4.75
CA ASP A 24 10.40 6.61 3.68
C ASP A 24 11.01 5.18 3.62
N GLY A 25 10.56 4.25 4.49
CA GLY A 25 11.03 2.88 4.53
C GLY A 25 12.45 2.69 5.04
N THR A 26 13.07 3.71 5.63
CA THR A 26 14.45 3.64 6.13
C THR A 26 14.57 3.06 7.54
N CYS A 27 13.48 3.09 8.31
CA CYS A 27 13.40 2.54 9.65
C CYS A 27 12.17 1.64 9.81
N MET A 28 12.27 0.69 10.74
CA MET A 28 11.20 -0.22 11.12
C MET A 28 10.97 -0.15 12.61
N ALA A 29 9.71 0.03 13.04
CA ALA A 29 9.30 0.00 14.43
C ALA A 29 8.57 -1.29 14.74
N ILE A 30 8.87 -1.88 15.89
CA ILE A 30 8.38 -3.17 16.33
C ILE A 30 7.81 -3.03 17.74
N GLY A 31 6.54 -3.37 17.91
CA GLY A 31 5.91 -3.53 19.21
C GLY A 31 5.96 -4.99 19.65
N THR A 32 6.35 -5.25 20.88
CA THR A 32 6.47 -6.58 21.49
C THR A 32 5.63 -6.72 22.76
N GLU A 33 5.56 -7.92 23.33
CA GLU A 33 4.89 -8.17 24.62
C GLU A 33 5.55 -7.45 25.81
N ASN A 34 6.78 -6.93 25.64
CA ASN A 34 7.52 -6.28 26.76
C ASN A 34 7.91 -4.81 26.51
N GLY A 35 7.63 -4.27 25.34
CA GLY A 35 8.01 -2.92 24.96
C GLY A 35 8.10 -2.72 23.44
N PHE A 36 9.13 -2.02 22.98
CA PHE A 36 9.29 -1.77 21.56
C PHE A 36 10.76 -1.64 21.13
N LYS A 37 10.99 -1.76 19.82
CA LYS A 37 12.29 -1.67 19.18
C LYS A 37 12.19 -0.82 17.91
N ILE A 38 13.24 -0.08 17.58
CA ILE A 38 13.39 0.64 16.32
C ILE A 38 14.69 0.18 15.66
N ILE A 39 14.59 -0.17 14.37
CA ILE A 39 15.70 -0.69 13.57
C ILE A 39 15.90 0.20 12.35
N ASN A 40 17.17 0.54 12.05
CA ASN A 40 17.56 1.10 10.77
C ASN A 40 17.67 -0.01 9.72
N ILE A 41 17.14 0.22 8.53
CA ILE A 41 17.08 -0.82 7.49
C ILE A 41 18.39 -0.94 6.71
N ASN A 42 19.07 0.16 6.45
CA ASN A 42 20.33 0.14 5.72
C ASN A 42 21.34 1.18 6.29
N PRO A 43 22.43 0.73 6.95
CA PRO A 43 22.71 -0.66 7.34
C PRO A 43 21.68 -1.21 8.33
N PHE A 44 21.45 -2.53 8.35
CA PHE A 44 20.51 -3.15 9.27
C PHE A 44 21.12 -3.19 10.68
N LEU A 45 20.58 -2.34 11.57
CA LEU A 45 21.08 -2.22 12.95
C LEU A 45 20.00 -1.70 13.89
N ASP A 46 20.12 -2.09 15.15
CA ASP A 46 19.26 -1.61 16.23
C ASP A 46 19.58 -0.15 16.54
N LEU A 47 18.57 0.72 16.40
CA LEU A 47 18.68 2.13 16.78
C LEU A 47 18.26 2.36 18.24
N TYR A 48 17.19 1.69 18.66
CA TYR A 48 16.60 1.91 19.96
C TYR A 48 15.84 0.68 20.43
N TYR A 49 15.97 0.35 21.71
CA TYR A 49 15.19 -0.69 22.39
C TYR A 49 14.72 -0.17 23.76
N LYS A 50 13.47 -0.39 24.06
CA LYS A 50 12.89 -0.03 25.36
C LYS A 50 12.06 -1.17 25.91
N ASP A 51 12.49 -1.66 27.08
CA ASP A 51 11.68 -2.50 27.93
C ASP A 51 10.74 -1.62 28.76
N LEU A 52 9.46 -1.89 28.65
CA LEU A 52 8.40 -1.16 29.35
C LEU A 52 7.70 -2.03 30.39
N ASN A 53 8.11 -3.30 30.57
CA ASN A 53 7.43 -4.30 31.38
C ASN A 53 5.94 -4.44 30.98
N GLY A 54 5.64 -4.35 29.69
CA GLY A 54 4.28 -4.48 29.17
C GLY A 54 4.19 -4.24 27.66
N GLY A 55 3.19 -4.84 27.04
CA GLY A 55 3.08 -4.93 25.58
C GLY A 55 2.67 -3.65 24.89
N ILE A 56 3.25 -3.43 23.70
CA ILE A 56 2.93 -2.37 22.74
C ILE A 56 2.30 -3.00 21.50
N GLY A 57 1.00 -2.77 21.32
CA GLY A 57 0.21 -3.38 20.23
C GLY A 57 0.13 -2.53 18.97
N ILE A 58 0.44 -1.24 19.04
CA ILE A 58 0.54 -0.34 17.87
C ILE A 58 1.68 0.64 18.15
N ILE A 59 2.55 0.79 17.17
CA ILE A 59 3.64 1.77 17.18
C ILE A 59 3.70 2.47 15.80
N GLU A 60 3.76 3.78 15.78
CA GLU A 60 3.85 4.60 14.56
C GLU A 60 4.96 5.62 14.72
N MET A 61 5.86 5.67 13.75
CA MET A 61 6.91 6.68 13.66
C MET A 61 6.42 7.91 12.88
N LEU A 62 6.98 9.07 13.18
CA LEU A 62 6.81 10.28 12.40
C LEU A 62 8.12 10.57 11.66
N ASN A 63 8.23 10.09 10.42
CA ASN A 63 9.46 10.17 9.63
C ASN A 63 10.68 9.63 10.41
N LYS A 64 11.73 10.43 10.54
CA LYS A 64 12.93 10.18 11.37
C LYS A 64 12.99 11.06 12.61
N SER A 65 11.85 11.60 13.04
CA SER A 65 11.81 12.38 14.28
C SER A 65 11.97 11.47 15.49
N ASN A 66 12.33 12.06 16.62
CA ASN A 66 12.41 11.38 17.92
C ASN A 66 11.03 11.09 18.53
N ILE A 67 9.94 11.55 17.90
CA ILE A 67 8.59 11.37 18.42
C ILE A 67 7.91 10.17 17.76
N ILE A 68 7.39 9.26 18.59
CA ILE A 68 6.61 8.11 18.17
C ILE A 68 5.28 8.06 18.90
N GLY A 69 4.29 7.42 18.27
CA GLY A 69 3.01 7.13 18.90
C GLY A 69 2.97 5.67 19.37
N LEU A 70 2.50 5.43 20.60
CA LEU A 70 2.40 4.11 21.22
C LEU A 70 0.97 3.85 21.70
N VAL A 71 0.47 2.63 21.48
CA VAL A 71 -0.76 2.10 22.08
C VAL A 71 -0.47 0.72 22.66
N GLY A 72 -0.95 0.47 23.87
CA GLY A 72 -0.77 -0.82 24.53
C GLY A 72 -1.41 -1.98 23.78
N GLY A 73 -0.88 -3.18 23.95
CA GLY A 73 -1.39 -4.42 23.32
C GLY A 73 -0.82 -5.66 23.98
N GLY A 74 -1.11 -6.82 23.39
CA GLY A 74 -0.65 -8.11 23.89
C GLY A 74 -1.38 -8.61 25.13
N LYS A 75 -0.77 -9.58 25.82
CA LYS A 75 -1.35 -10.25 26.99
C LYS A 75 -1.38 -9.32 28.22
N LYS A 76 -0.34 -8.50 28.37
CA LYS A 76 -0.18 -7.53 29.47
C LYS A 76 0.15 -6.16 28.90
N PRO A 77 -0.86 -5.39 28.44
CA PRO A 77 -0.61 -4.10 27.78
C PRO A 77 0.06 -3.10 28.74
N LYS A 78 1.11 -2.40 28.25
CA LYS A 78 1.73 -1.29 29.01
C LYS A 78 0.75 -0.15 29.26
N TYR A 79 0.00 0.21 28.23
CA TYR A 79 -0.99 1.28 28.27
C TYR A 79 -2.38 0.73 27.98
N GLN A 80 -3.41 1.43 28.47
CA GLN A 80 -4.79 1.05 28.13
C GLN A 80 -5.02 1.14 26.62
N LEU A 81 -5.79 0.21 26.08
CA LEU A 81 -6.02 0.06 24.63
C LEU A 81 -6.72 1.26 23.97
N ASN A 82 -7.23 2.19 24.76
CA ASN A 82 -7.88 3.42 24.33
C ASN A 82 -7.04 4.69 24.62
N HIS A 83 -5.76 4.52 24.94
CA HIS A 83 -4.81 5.59 25.15
C HIS A 83 -3.74 5.58 24.04
N LEU A 84 -3.54 6.71 23.38
CA LEU A 84 -2.36 7.01 22.59
C LEU A 84 -1.36 7.76 23.47
N ILE A 85 -0.13 7.30 23.51
CA ILE A 85 1.00 7.94 24.15
C ILE A 85 1.92 8.51 23.05
N LEU A 86 2.27 9.77 23.15
CA LEU A 86 3.39 10.35 22.39
C LEU A 86 4.64 10.18 23.24
N TYR A 87 5.63 9.52 22.68
CA TYR A 87 6.88 9.18 23.36
C TYR A 87 8.07 9.77 22.64
N ASP A 88 8.98 10.39 23.37
CA ASP A 88 10.23 10.94 22.89
C ASP A 88 11.34 9.91 23.13
N VAL A 89 11.84 9.30 22.05
CA VAL A 89 12.89 8.27 22.15
C VAL A 89 14.26 8.85 22.48
N GLU A 90 14.53 10.11 22.13
CA GLU A 90 15.79 10.77 22.44
C GLU A 90 15.92 11.09 23.94
N ASN A 91 14.84 11.61 24.53
CA ASN A 91 14.79 11.96 25.94
C ASN A 91 14.24 10.84 26.84
N ASP A 92 13.90 9.69 26.26
CA ASP A 92 13.40 8.49 26.93
C ASP A 92 12.19 8.76 27.85
N LYS A 93 11.19 9.52 27.37
CA LYS A 93 10.05 9.95 28.18
C LYS A 93 8.73 10.04 27.43
N GLU A 94 7.65 9.84 28.17
CA GLU A 94 6.30 10.16 27.70
C GLU A 94 6.13 11.69 27.65
N ILE A 95 5.72 12.21 26.47
CA ILE A 95 5.46 13.65 26.28
C ILE A 95 4.01 13.96 26.58
N SER A 96 3.10 13.14 26.06
CA SER A 96 1.67 13.42 26.14
C SER A 96 0.83 12.16 25.99
N LYS A 97 -0.45 12.27 26.39
CA LYS A 97 -1.42 11.19 26.39
C LYS A 97 -2.76 11.67 25.89
N ILE A 98 -3.27 11.03 24.85
CA ILE A 98 -4.61 11.26 24.31
C ILE A 98 -5.50 10.07 24.66
N LYS A 99 -6.64 10.31 25.31
CA LYS A 99 -7.63 9.30 25.69
C LYS A 99 -8.85 9.40 24.80
N VAL A 100 -9.28 8.28 24.22
CA VAL A 100 -10.54 8.14 23.48
C VAL A 100 -11.48 7.16 24.21
N LYS A 101 -12.76 7.13 23.81
CA LYS A 101 -13.75 6.29 24.53
C LYS A 101 -13.58 4.78 24.27
N LYS A 102 -13.28 4.40 23.03
CA LYS A 102 -13.18 3.00 22.59
C LYS A 102 -11.73 2.62 22.30
N LYS A 103 -11.49 1.29 22.18
CA LYS A 103 -10.20 0.74 21.78
C LYS A 103 -9.70 1.39 20.49
N ILE A 104 -8.43 1.77 20.47
CA ILE A 104 -7.71 2.22 19.28
C ILE A 104 -7.37 0.98 18.46
N LEU A 105 -7.76 1.00 17.18
CA LEU A 105 -7.51 -0.07 16.22
C LEU A 105 -6.33 0.24 15.30
N ASN A 106 -6.06 1.51 15.08
CA ASN A 106 -4.93 2.00 14.29
C ASN A 106 -4.68 3.47 14.60
N MET A 107 -3.52 3.97 14.24
CA MET A 107 -3.20 5.39 14.27
C MET A 107 -2.29 5.75 13.10
N LYS A 108 -2.28 7.02 12.72
CA LYS A 108 -1.32 7.59 11.79
C LYS A 108 -0.85 8.93 12.32
N LEU A 109 0.46 9.18 12.15
CA LEU A 109 1.10 10.44 12.51
C LEU A 109 1.49 11.19 11.23
N ARG A 110 1.22 12.47 11.21
CA ARG A 110 1.66 13.44 10.21
C ARG A 110 2.24 14.66 10.95
N GLU A 111 3.08 15.46 10.32
CA GLU A 111 3.77 16.60 10.96
C GLU A 111 2.84 17.54 11.72
N ASN A 112 1.60 17.71 11.24
CA ASN A 112 0.62 18.61 11.84
C ASN A 112 -0.65 17.90 12.35
N LYS A 113 -0.79 16.58 12.19
CA LYS A 113 -2.02 15.86 12.55
C LYS A 113 -1.75 14.48 13.14
N ILE A 114 -2.60 14.09 14.07
CA ILE A 114 -2.68 12.75 14.64
C ILE A 114 -4.05 12.17 14.29
N TYR A 115 -4.06 11.01 13.68
CA TYR A 115 -5.29 10.26 13.37
C TYR A 115 -5.40 9.06 14.30
N ILE A 116 -6.48 8.98 15.07
CA ILE A 116 -6.79 7.85 15.96
C ILE A 116 -8.02 7.13 15.45
N VAL A 117 -7.88 5.87 15.08
CA VAL A 117 -8.93 5.07 14.45
C VAL A 117 -9.58 4.14 15.45
N ASN A 118 -10.89 4.28 15.61
CA ASN A 118 -11.75 3.35 16.35
C ASN A 118 -12.66 2.59 15.38
N ILE A 119 -13.50 1.72 15.93
CA ILE A 119 -14.44 0.91 15.14
C ILE A 119 -15.48 1.73 14.38
N ASP A 120 -15.84 2.90 14.88
CA ASP A 120 -16.92 3.75 14.36
C ASP A 120 -16.51 5.20 14.08
N LYS A 121 -15.31 5.61 14.51
CA LYS A 121 -14.84 6.99 14.38
C LYS A 121 -13.35 7.07 14.11
N ILE A 122 -12.94 8.10 13.38
CA ILE A 122 -11.57 8.53 13.29
C ILE A 122 -11.51 9.94 13.90
N PHE A 123 -10.70 10.08 14.94
CA PHE A 123 -10.45 11.36 15.59
C PHE A 123 -9.21 11.99 14.96
N VAL A 124 -9.32 13.26 14.59
CA VAL A 124 -8.22 14.04 14.03
C VAL A 124 -7.81 15.09 15.04
N PHE A 125 -6.58 15.03 15.53
CA PHE A 125 -6.02 15.99 16.45
C PHE A 125 -4.94 16.83 15.77
N ASP A 126 -4.80 18.06 16.16
CA ASP A 126 -3.62 18.86 15.87
C ASP A 126 -2.41 18.31 16.62
N PHE A 127 -1.29 18.13 15.92
CA PHE A 127 -0.12 17.48 16.51
C PHE A 127 0.56 18.34 17.60
N ASN A 128 0.57 19.66 17.43
CA ASN A 128 1.27 20.56 18.34
C ASN A 128 0.44 20.92 19.57
N SER A 129 -0.83 21.27 19.37
CA SER A 129 -1.71 21.67 20.47
C SER A 129 -2.46 20.53 21.12
N LEU A 130 -2.51 19.36 20.48
CA LEU A 130 -3.28 18.17 20.86
C LEU A 130 -4.80 18.45 20.96
N ASN A 131 -5.27 19.51 20.34
CA ASN A 131 -6.70 19.83 20.28
C ASN A 131 -7.38 18.94 19.21
N LEU A 132 -8.61 18.52 19.53
CA LEU A 132 -9.44 17.80 18.56
C LEU A 132 -9.88 18.74 17.45
N ILE A 133 -9.51 18.42 16.19
CA ILE A 133 -9.86 19.23 15.01
C ILE A 133 -11.14 18.70 14.37
N ASP A 134 -11.26 17.35 14.22
CA ASP A 134 -12.36 16.75 13.47
C ASP A 134 -12.69 15.34 13.98
N ILE A 135 -13.91 14.89 13.71
CA ILE A 135 -14.38 13.52 13.97
C ILE A 135 -15.03 12.99 12.71
N LEU A 136 -14.43 11.97 12.11
CA LEU A 136 -14.93 11.32 10.90
C LEU A 136 -15.69 10.04 11.26
N GLU A 137 -16.93 9.95 10.83
CA GLU A 137 -17.74 8.74 11.03
C GLU A 137 -17.30 7.63 10.05
N THR A 138 -17.16 6.40 10.55
CA THR A 138 -16.71 5.24 9.75
C THR A 138 -17.31 3.94 10.28
N LYS A 139 -17.37 2.89 9.46
CA LYS A 139 -17.66 1.51 9.88
C LYS A 139 -16.41 0.67 9.68
N ASN A 140 -15.56 0.61 10.68
CA ASN A 140 -14.14 0.26 10.52
C ASN A 140 -13.65 -0.79 11.52
N ARG A 141 -14.10 -2.03 11.38
CA ARG A 141 -13.72 -3.14 12.28
C ARG A 141 -12.24 -3.49 12.26
N LYS A 142 -11.54 -3.17 11.17
CA LYS A 142 -10.10 -3.49 10.98
C LYS A 142 -9.16 -2.32 11.23
N GLY A 143 -9.68 -1.13 11.54
CA GLY A 143 -8.84 0.06 11.70
C GLY A 143 -8.20 0.53 10.39
N LEU A 144 -8.88 0.33 9.26
CA LEU A 144 -8.36 0.71 7.95
C LEU A 144 -8.29 2.23 7.83
N ILE A 145 -7.12 2.73 7.52
CA ILE A 145 -6.85 4.12 7.23
C ILE A 145 -5.63 4.21 6.32
N SER A 146 -5.66 5.10 5.37
CA SER A 146 -4.49 5.51 4.60
C SER A 146 -4.46 7.02 4.48
N ILE A 147 -3.30 7.61 4.71
CA ILE A 147 -3.09 9.05 4.57
C ILE A 147 -2.04 9.31 3.50
N CYS A 148 -2.17 10.42 2.80
CA CYS A 148 -1.11 10.94 1.95
C CYS A 148 -0.26 11.93 2.75
N TYR A 149 1.07 11.82 2.63
CA TYR A 149 1.99 12.70 3.37
C TYR A 149 2.31 13.99 2.62
N LYS A 150 2.21 13.98 1.28
CA LYS A 150 2.41 15.19 0.46
C LYS A 150 1.18 16.09 0.47
N GLU A 151 0.03 15.49 0.20
CA GLU A 151 -1.26 16.17 0.18
C GLU A 151 -2.05 15.85 1.45
N ASP A 152 -2.92 16.74 1.90
CA ASP A 152 -3.75 16.48 3.08
C ASP A 152 -4.99 15.64 2.73
N ILE A 153 -4.72 14.40 2.33
CA ILE A 153 -5.72 13.42 1.90
C ILE A 153 -5.78 12.26 2.88
N ILE A 154 -6.98 11.88 3.25
CA ILE A 154 -7.26 10.69 4.05
C ILE A 154 -8.27 9.80 3.33
N ALA A 155 -8.03 8.48 3.35
CA ALA A 155 -8.93 7.44 2.85
C ALA A 155 -9.29 6.46 3.96
N TYR A 156 -10.58 6.13 4.09
CA TYR A 156 -11.13 5.26 5.13
C TYR A 156 -12.45 4.62 4.70
N PRO A 157 -12.90 3.52 5.34
CA PRO A 157 -14.19 2.90 5.02
C PRO A 157 -15.37 3.83 5.29
N ASP A 158 -16.33 3.86 4.37
CA ASP A 158 -17.60 4.60 4.54
C ASP A 158 -18.52 3.91 5.56
N THR A 159 -19.48 4.67 6.10
CA THR A 159 -20.50 4.16 7.04
C THR A 159 -21.64 3.44 6.36
N ASN A 160 -22.05 3.91 5.17
CA ASN A 160 -23.33 3.55 4.55
C ASN A 160 -23.27 2.26 3.74
N HIS A 161 -22.13 2.00 3.07
CA HIS A 161 -21.98 0.88 2.15
C HIS A 161 -20.69 0.11 2.39
N GLU A 162 -20.79 -1.19 2.60
CA GLU A 162 -19.65 -2.08 2.65
C GLU A 162 -18.88 -2.05 1.32
N GLY A 163 -17.56 -2.16 1.37
CA GLY A 163 -16.71 -2.12 0.16
C GLY A 163 -16.53 -0.73 -0.45
N THR A 164 -16.99 0.31 0.23
CA THR A 164 -16.87 1.71 -0.20
C THR A 164 -15.81 2.44 0.61
N VAL A 165 -14.98 3.21 -0.07
CA VAL A 165 -13.96 4.08 0.51
C VAL A 165 -14.42 5.52 0.44
N LYS A 166 -14.34 6.24 1.55
CA LYS A 166 -14.47 7.68 1.62
C LYS A 166 -13.07 8.29 1.52
N ILE A 167 -12.89 9.27 0.63
CA ILE A 167 -11.64 9.99 0.40
C ILE A 167 -11.91 11.46 0.66
N LYS A 168 -11.22 12.04 1.64
CA LYS A 168 -11.39 13.43 2.05
C LYS A 168 -10.10 14.22 1.79
N TYR A 169 -10.23 15.35 1.11
CA TYR A 169 -9.21 16.36 0.91
C TYR A 169 -9.45 17.47 1.95
N ASN A 170 -8.67 17.47 3.01
CA ASN A 170 -8.93 18.38 4.14
C ASN A 170 -8.73 19.85 3.75
N ASP A 171 -7.68 20.16 2.97
CA ASP A 171 -7.36 21.53 2.55
C ASP A 171 -8.40 22.12 1.57
N GLN A 172 -9.09 21.26 0.82
CA GLN A 172 -10.06 21.67 -0.20
C GLN A 172 -11.50 21.51 0.25
N CYS A 173 -11.76 20.99 1.45
CA CYS A 173 -13.10 20.63 1.94
C CYS A 173 -13.89 19.76 0.95
N LYS A 174 -13.19 18.91 0.17
CA LYS A 174 -13.78 17.99 -0.81
C LYS A 174 -13.79 16.57 -0.30
N GLU A 175 -14.86 15.87 -0.62
CA GLU A 175 -15.05 14.48 -0.23
C GLU A 175 -15.54 13.66 -1.42
N TYR A 176 -14.97 12.47 -1.62
CA TYR A 176 -15.33 11.54 -2.68
C TYR A 176 -15.71 10.18 -2.09
N ILE A 177 -16.67 9.52 -2.73
CA ILE A 177 -17.13 8.18 -2.36
C ILE A 177 -16.77 7.23 -3.49
N LEU A 178 -15.84 6.30 -3.22
CA LEU A 178 -15.38 5.29 -4.16
C LEU A 178 -16.01 3.94 -3.84
N LYS A 179 -16.93 3.44 -4.70
CA LYS A 179 -17.52 2.10 -4.60
C LYS A 179 -16.52 1.05 -5.14
N ALA A 180 -15.54 0.67 -4.32
CA ALA A 180 -14.43 -0.17 -4.74
C ALA A 180 -14.79 -1.66 -4.84
N HIS A 181 -15.55 -2.20 -3.89
CA HIS A 181 -15.92 -3.62 -3.83
C HIS A 181 -17.39 -3.83 -3.45
N LYS A 182 -17.89 -5.05 -3.68
CA LYS A 182 -19.26 -5.46 -3.28
C LYS A 182 -19.32 -6.00 -1.86
N THR A 183 -18.18 -6.31 -1.25
CA THR A 183 -18.06 -6.91 0.10
C THR A 183 -17.13 -6.03 0.94
N PRO A 184 -17.12 -6.18 2.27
CA PRO A 184 -16.32 -5.31 3.15
C PRO A 184 -14.86 -5.22 2.72
N LEU A 185 -14.27 -4.05 2.95
CA LEU A 185 -12.86 -3.79 2.69
C LEU A 185 -11.96 -4.57 3.65
N ASN A 186 -10.80 -5.00 3.13
CA ASN A 186 -9.75 -5.64 3.89
C ASN A 186 -8.47 -4.80 3.96
N CYS A 187 -8.13 -4.09 2.89
CA CYS A 187 -6.97 -3.23 2.81
C CYS A 187 -7.26 -2.04 1.90
N ILE A 188 -6.75 -0.88 2.27
CA ILE A 188 -6.76 0.36 1.49
C ILE A 188 -5.41 1.02 1.60
N GLN A 189 -4.86 1.54 0.51
CA GLN A 189 -3.58 2.25 0.51
C GLN A 189 -3.54 3.33 -0.57
N LEU A 190 -3.31 4.57 -0.17
CA LEU A 190 -2.96 5.66 -1.07
C LEU A 190 -1.50 5.52 -1.52
N ASN A 191 -1.18 5.92 -2.74
CA ASN A 191 0.20 6.09 -3.14
C ASN A 191 0.79 7.38 -2.54
N GLN A 192 2.11 7.57 -2.68
CA GLN A 192 2.82 8.64 -1.97
C GLN A 192 2.35 10.06 -2.33
N ASP A 193 1.91 10.31 -3.56
CA ASP A 193 1.45 11.63 -4.01
C ASP A 193 -0.08 11.80 -3.97
N GLY A 194 -0.80 10.82 -3.47
CA GLY A 194 -2.25 10.89 -3.32
C GLY A 194 -3.04 10.90 -4.62
N THR A 195 -2.47 10.41 -5.74
CA THR A 195 -3.18 10.35 -7.03
C THR A 195 -3.94 9.05 -7.25
N MET A 196 -3.53 7.98 -6.54
CA MET A 196 -4.08 6.63 -6.70
C MET A 196 -4.37 5.98 -5.36
N ILE A 197 -5.33 5.06 -5.36
CA ILE A 197 -5.66 4.22 -4.22
C ILE A 197 -5.77 2.75 -4.62
N GLY A 198 -5.05 1.88 -3.92
CA GLY A 198 -5.16 0.44 -3.98
C GLY A 198 -6.15 -0.08 -2.95
N THR A 199 -7.01 -1.02 -3.34
CA THR A 199 -8.06 -1.57 -2.47
C THR A 199 -8.20 -3.06 -2.65
N CYS A 200 -8.55 -3.76 -1.57
CA CYS A 200 -9.06 -5.13 -1.66
C CYS A 200 -10.19 -5.36 -0.66
N SER A 201 -11.04 -6.35 -0.96
CA SER A 201 -12.10 -6.81 -0.06
C SER A 201 -11.62 -7.97 0.83
N LEU A 202 -12.45 -8.36 1.81
CA LEU A 202 -12.19 -9.51 2.70
C LEU A 202 -11.88 -10.81 1.95
N LYS A 203 -12.37 -10.98 0.73
CA LYS A 203 -12.03 -12.14 -0.10
C LYS A 203 -10.55 -12.15 -0.50
N GLY A 204 -9.92 -10.99 -0.69
CA GLY A 204 -8.49 -10.85 -0.95
C GLY A 204 -7.99 -11.47 -2.26
N THR A 205 -8.88 -11.83 -3.20
CA THR A 205 -8.51 -12.44 -4.48
C THR A 205 -8.24 -11.42 -5.57
N LEU A 206 -8.98 -10.29 -5.55
CA LEU A 206 -8.86 -9.20 -6.50
C LEU A 206 -8.37 -7.93 -5.79
N ILE A 207 -7.42 -7.29 -6.42
CA ILE A 207 -6.89 -5.99 -6.00
C ILE A 207 -7.27 -4.99 -7.10
N ARG A 208 -7.78 -3.83 -6.69
CA ARG A 208 -8.18 -2.77 -7.59
C ARG A 208 -7.41 -1.50 -7.28
N VAL A 209 -6.89 -0.87 -8.31
CA VAL A 209 -6.25 0.44 -8.22
C VAL A 209 -7.09 1.46 -8.97
N TYR A 210 -7.40 2.56 -8.31
CA TYR A 210 -8.22 3.63 -8.85
C TYR A 210 -7.46 4.94 -8.87
N ASN A 211 -7.77 5.79 -9.86
CA ASN A 211 -7.46 7.21 -9.81
C ASN A 211 -8.44 7.89 -8.85
N ILE A 212 -7.94 8.67 -7.89
CA ILE A 212 -8.80 9.25 -6.86
C ILE A 212 -9.52 10.52 -7.34
N SER A 213 -9.00 11.25 -8.34
CA SER A 213 -9.60 12.50 -8.82
C SER A 213 -10.90 12.28 -9.61
N ASN A 214 -11.02 11.15 -10.31
CA ASN A 214 -12.17 10.82 -11.17
C ASN A 214 -12.80 9.47 -10.85
N SER A 215 -12.32 8.76 -9.83
CA SER A 215 -12.77 7.41 -9.42
C SER A 215 -12.66 6.34 -10.51
N GLN A 216 -11.86 6.58 -11.55
CA GLN A 216 -11.66 5.65 -12.65
C GLN A 216 -10.82 4.45 -12.20
N LEU A 217 -11.25 3.23 -12.57
CA LEU A 217 -10.47 2.01 -12.35
C LEU A 217 -9.26 2.01 -13.31
N ILE A 218 -8.06 2.07 -12.75
CA ILE A 218 -6.79 2.00 -13.49
C ILE A 218 -6.45 0.53 -13.78
N ARG A 219 -6.52 -0.32 -12.74
CA ARG A 219 -6.13 -1.73 -12.84
C ARG A 219 -6.98 -2.62 -11.91
N GLU A 220 -7.34 -3.79 -12.41
CA GLU A 220 -7.86 -4.90 -11.60
C GLU A 220 -6.96 -6.10 -11.81
N VAL A 221 -6.30 -6.57 -10.75
CA VAL A 221 -5.39 -7.72 -10.81
C VAL A 221 -5.84 -8.82 -9.88
N ARG A 222 -5.40 -10.05 -10.18
CA ARG A 222 -5.69 -11.23 -9.37
C ARG A 222 -4.48 -11.63 -8.55
N ARG A 223 -4.60 -11.53 -7.20
CA ARG A 223 -3.59 -12.02 -6.26
C ARG A 223 -3.49 -13.55 -6.27
N GLY A 224 -4.64 -14.23 -6.35
CA GLY A 224 -4.71 -15.69 -6.32
C GLY A 224 -6.14 -16.20 -6.50
N ALA A 225 -6.32 -17.53 -6.62
CA ALA A 225 -7.62 -18.17 -6.74
C ALA A 225 -8.34 -18.26 -5.38
N GLU A 226 -7.61 -18.57 -4.32
CA GLU A 226 -8.10 -18.74 -2.97
C GLU A 226 -8.21 -17.44 -2.20
N SER A 227 -9.14 -17.42 -1.23
CA SER A 227 -9.24 -16.29 -0.28
C SER A 227 -7.96 -16.14 0.55
N ALA A 228 -7.62 -14.90 0.86
CA ALA A 228 -6.50 -14.58 1.75
C ALA A 228 -6.72 -13.25 2.45
N ASN A 229 -6.17 -13.13 3.65
CA ASN A 229 -6.11 -11.85 4.34
C ASN A 229 -4.93 -11.05 3.77
N VAL A 230 -5.25 -9.96 3.06
CA VAL A 230 -4.23 -9.04 2.53
C VAL A 230 -3.76 -8.14 3.66
N ASN A 231 -2.48 -8.23 4.01
CA ASN A 231 -1.89 -7.47 5.11
C ASN A 231 -1.49 -6.06 4.67
N CYS A 232 -0.95 -5.93 3.46
CA CYS A 232 -0.59 -4.63 2.91
C CYS A 232 -0.65 -4.59 1.38
N ILE A 233 -0.86 -3.39 0.89
CA ILE A 233 -0.63 -2.95 -0.48
C ILE A 233 0.41 -1.83 -0.38
N SER A 234 1.42 -1.82 -1.24
CA SER A 234 2.40 -0.74 -1.31
C SER A 234 2.64 -0.35 -2.76
N PHE A 235 2.86 0.94 -3.01
CA PHE A 235 3.16 1.49 -4.33
C PHE A 235 4.63 1.85 -4.42
N ASP A 236 5.23 1.54 -5.56
CA ASP A 236 6.53 2.05 -5.93
C ASP A 236 6.48 3.58 -6.15
N ILE A 237 7.56 4.27 -5.79
CA ILE A 237 7.68 5.72 -5.92
C ILE A 237 7.56 6.19 -7.38
N SER A 238 8.03 5.38 -8.34
CA SER A 238 7.93 5.66 -9.78
C SER A 238 6.52 5.45 -10.35
N LYS A 239 5.59 4.90 -9.56
CA LYS A 239 4.22 4.52 -9.94
C LYS A 239 4.15 3.46 -11.04
N LYS A 240 5.23 2.75 -11.31
CA LYS A 240 5.28 1.66 -12.30
C LYS A 240 4.77 0.36 -11.73
N TYR A 241 4.95 0.15 -10.43
CA TYR A 241 4.65 -1.10 -9.75
C TYR A 241 3.81 -0.88 -8.49
N PHE A 242 3.12 -1.93 -8.09
CA PHE A 242 2.60 -2.06 -6.74
C PHE A 242 2.75 -3.51 -6.26
N LEU A 243 2.90 -3.70 -4.97
CA LEU A 243 2.98 -5.02 -4.36
C LEU A 243 1.79 -5.28 -3.44
N VAL A 244 1.53 -6.56 -3.25
CA VAL A 244 0.49 -7.07 -2.35
C VAL A 244 1.05 -8.21 -1.52
N ALA A 245 1.01 -8.08 -0.21
CA ALA A 245 1.37 -9.13 0.73
C ALA A 245 0.12 -9.65 1.46
N SER A 246 0.10 -10.94 1.76
CA SER A 246 -0.99 -11.61 2.44
C SER A 246 -0.50 -12.71 3.36
N ASP A 247 -1.41 -13.30 4.13
CA ASP A 247 -1.18 -14.48 4.98
C ASP A 247 -0.74 -15.75 4.21
N ARG A 248 -0.67 -15.71 2.87
CA ARG A 248 -0.26 -16.84 2.01
C ARG A 248 1.25 -16.92 1.76
N LYS A 249 2.08 -16.26 2.54
CA LYS A 249 3.54 -16.34 2.49
C LYS A 249 4.16 -15.98 1.13
N THR A 250 3.42 -15.24 0.32
CA THR A 250 3.89 -14.78 -1.00
C THR A 250 3.56 -13.31 -1.17
N ILE A 251 4.57 -12.54 -1.53
CA ILE A 251 4.44 -11.17 -2.01
C ILE A 251 4.26 -11.23 -3.52
N HIS A 252 3.23 -10.56 -4.03
CA HIS A 252 2.94 -10.44 -5.45
C HIS A 252 3.22 -9.03 -5.92
N LEU A 253 4.05 -8.88 -6.94
CA LEU A 253 4.33 -7.61 -7.59
C LEU A 253 3.57 -7.53 -8.90
N PHE A 254 2.97 -6.39 -9.17
CA PHE A 254 2.19 -6.12 -10.35
C PHE A 254 2.69 -4.88 -11.05
N PHE A 255 2.65 -4.91 -12.37
CA PHE A 255 2.91 -3.76 -13.21
C PHE A 255 1.66 -2.88 -13.28
N LEU A 256 1.82 -1.58 -13.07
CA LEU A 256 0.68 -0.65 -12.99
C LEU A 256 0.40 0.08 -14.31
N LEU A 257 1.45 0.34 -15.11
CA LEU A 257 1.32 1.18 -16.31
C LEU A 257 1.17 0.38 -17.61
N ASN A 258 0.15 0.74 -18.45
CA ASN A 258 0.32 0.85 -19.90
C ASN A 258 -0.57 1.92 -20.56
N ASN A 259 -1.58 2.49 -19.88
CA ASN A 259 -2.53 3.39 -20.57
C ASN A 259 -2.66 4.80 -19.97
N TYR A 260 -1.94 5.14 -18.89
CA TYR A 260 -2.14 6.43 -18.22
C TYR A 260 -1.29 7.58 -18.79
N VAL A 261 -0.17 7.25 -19.44
CA VAL A 261 0.75 8.27 -19.99
C VAL A 261 0.23 8.84 -21.31
N ASN A 262 -0.46 8.01 -22.13
CA ASN A 262 -0.89 8.44 -23.46
C ASN A 262 -2.10 9.38 -23.48
N ASN A 263 -2.93 9.43 -22.41
CA ASN A 263 -4.11 10.30 -22.40
C ASN A 263 -3.83 11.73 -21.94
N ASN A 264 -2.73 11.96 -21.23
CA ASN A 264 -2.37 13.33 -20.80
C ASN A 264 -1.48 14.06 -21.84
N GLU A 265 -0.71 13.34 -22.65
CA GLU A 265 0.08 13.96 -23.72
C GLU A 265 -0.78 14.33 -24.92
N ASN A 266 -1.86 13.57 -25.20
CA ASN A 266 -2.79 13.88 -26.30
C ASN A 266 -3.75 15.06 -25.98
N GLN A 267 -3.96 15.40 -24.70
CA GLN A 267 -4.77 16.59 -24.36
C GLN A 267 -3.99 17.90 -24.37
N ILE A 268 -2.66 17.84 -24.38
CA ILE A 268 -1.81 19.05 -24.45
C ILE A 268 -1.54 19.43 -25.91
N ASN A 269 -1.62 18.50 -26.88
CA ASN A 269 -1.32 18.75 -28.27
C ASN A 269 -2.52 19.22 -29.12
N ASP A 270 -3.76 19.13 -28.62
CA ASP A 270 -4.95 19.55 -29.39
C ASP A 270 -5.34 21.04 -29.21
N ASN A 271 -4.58 21.81 -28.39
CA ASN A 271 -4.91 23.22 -28.12
C ASN A 271 -3.97 24.25 -28.77
N THR A 272 -3.13 23.86 -29.75
CA THR A 272 -2.24 24.81 -30.41
C THR A 272 -2.27 24.70 -31.95
N ASN A 273 -3.43 24.59 -32.61
CA ASN A 273 -3.53 24.87 -34.03
C ASN A 273 -4.93 25.34 -34.40
N THR A 274 -5.20 26.64 -34.16
CA THR A 274 -6.18 27.40 -34.93
C THR A 274 -5.71 28.86 -34.99
N THR A 275 -4.92 29.16 -36.00
CA THR A 275 -4.91 30.48 -36.65
C THR A 275 -4.73 30.33 -38.14
N GLN A 276 -5.71 30.86 -38.82
CA GLN A 276 -5.86 30.92 -40.25
C GLN A 276 -4.73 31.69 -40.96
N SER A 277 -4.37 31.25 -42.19
CA SER A 277 -4.16 32.19 -43.28
C SER A 277 -4.37 31.51 -44.62
N ASN A 278 -5.31 32.10 -45.40
CA ASN A 278 -5.58 31.81 -46.82
C ASN A 278 -4.44 32.28 -47.70
N SER A 279 -4.11 31.50 -48.76
CA SER A 279 -3.83 32.03 -50.12
C SER A 279 -3.64 30.88 -51.13
N VAL A 280 -4.53 30.82 -52.01
CA VAL A 280 -4.57 30.69 -53.52
C VAL A 280 -3.31 30.14 -54.22
N GLY A 281 -3.57 29.09 -55.06
CA GLY A 281 -3.08 29.05 -56.42
C GLY A 281 -2.06 28.00 -56.82
N GLU A 282 -2.51 27.19 -57.73
CA GLU A 282 -1.93 26.68 -58.97
C GLU A 282 -1.41 25.23 -59.03
N GLU A 283 -2.09 24.53 -59.93
CA GLU A 283 -1.74 23.23 -60.52
C GLU A 283 -0.46 23.31 -61.34
N ILE A 284 0.35 22.24 -61.36
CA ILE A 284 1.01 21.75 -62.57
C ILE A 284 1.29 20.23 -62.41
N ASN A 285 0.76 19.48 -63.37
CA ASN A 285 1.11 18.09 -63.71
C ASN A 285 2.57 17.95 -64.15
N ASN A 286 3.23 16.85 -63.79
CA ASN A 286 3.87 15.99 -64.80
C ASN A 286 4.40 14.66 -64.20
N SER A 287 4.09 13.65 -64.94
CA SER A 287 4.53 12.26 -64.90
C SER A 287 6.02 12.07 -65.15
N SER A 288 6.69 11.14 -64.48
CA SER A 288 7.58 10.16 -65.12
C SER A 288 8.09 9.09 -64.13
N ASN A 289 8.03 7.87 -64.64
CA ASN A 289 8.53 6.63 -64.04
C ASN A 289 10.04 6.62 -63.84
N SER A 290 10.49 6.01 -62.72
CA SER A 290 11.69 5.16 -62.75
C SER A 290 11.68 4.19 -61.58
N MET A 291 11.77 2.91 -61.91
CA MET A 291 12.06 1.81 -60.98
C MET A 291 13.44 1.97 -60.36
N SER A 292 13.53 1.77 -59.05
CA SER A 292 14.75 1.22 -58.44
C SER A 292 14.38 0.46 -57.19
N ASN A 293 14.79 -0.80 -57.17
CA ASN A 293 14.74 -1.72 -56.06
C ASN A 293 15.51 -1.15 -54.87
N ASN A 294 14.87 -1.09 -53.71
CA ASN A 294 15.59 -1.06 -52.45
C ASN A 294 14.89 -1.98 -51.45
N GLU A 295 15.64 -2.97 -51.00
CA GLU A 295 15.32 -3.90 -49.98
C GLU A 295 14.99 -3.15 -48.67
N ASP A 296 13.72 -3.22 -48.28
CA ASP A 296 13.24 -2.74 -46.99
C ASP A 296 13.79 -3.62 -45.87
N LEU A 297 14.86 -3.16 -45.25
CA LEU A 297 15.24 -3.54 -43.91
C LEU A 297 14.12 -3.11 -42.94
N LYS A 298 13.16 -4.01 -42.74
CA LYS A 298 12.19 -3.92 -41.64
C LYS A 298 12.96 -3.93 -40.28
N LYS A 299 13.32 -2.77 -39.80
CA LYS A 299 13.61 -2.57 -38.38
C LYS A 299 12.34 -2.91 -37.58
N LYS A 300 12.24 -4.15 -37.08
CA LYS A 300 11.32 -4.50 -36.00
C LYS A 300 11.75 -3.70 -34.82
N ASN A 301 11.06 -2.60 -34.55
CA ASN A 301 11.07 -1.99 -33.23
C ASN A 301 10.43 -3.00 -32.26
N HIS A 302 11.25 -3.81 -31.61
CA HIS A 302 10.86 -4.53 -30.42
C HIS A 302 10.66 -3.51 -29.29
N GLN A 303 9.53 -2.84 -29.28
CA GLN A 303 8.98 -2.32 -28.03
C GLN A 303 8.57 -3.56 -27.22
N THR A 304 9.40 -3.92 -26.25
CA THR A 304 9.03 -4.91 -25.25
C THR A 304 7.87 -4.32 -24.42
N GLU A 305 6.64 -4.76 -24.73
CA GLU A 305 5.47 -4.45 -23.92
C GLU A 305 5.66 -5.12 -22.55
N PHE A 306 5.95 -4.32 -21.53
CA PHE A 306 5.96 -4.76 -20.14
C PHE A 306 4.52 -4.89 -19.66
N ASP A 307 4.07 -6.09 -19.32
CA ASP A 307 2.70 -6.30 -18.82
C ASP A 307 2.65 -7.43 -17.77
N ASN A 308 1.60 -7.40 -16.96
CA ASN A 308 1.31 -8.50 -16.04
C ASN A 308 1.00 -9.77 -16.84
N LYS A 309 1.34 -10.94 -16.28
CA LYS A 309 1.07 -12.23 -16.90
C LYS A 309 -0.43 -12.40 -17.13
N LYS A 310 -0.85 -12.62 -18.38
CA LYS A 310 -2.23 -12.96 -18.73
C LYS A 310 -2.44 -14.46 -18.65
N SER A 311 -3.66 -14.89 -18.29
CA SER A 311 -3.99 -16.31 -18.28
C SER A 311 -3.88 -16.92 -19.68
N ILE A 312 -3.16 -18.02 -19.83
CA ILE A 312 -2.93 -18.71 -21.12
C ILE A 312 -4.23 -19.31 -21.72
N PHE A 313 -5.30 -19.42 -20.92
CA PHE A 313 -6.56 -20.05 -21.31
C PHE A 313 -7.62 -19.11 -21.90
N GLY A 314 -7.28 -17.86 -22.23
CA GLY A 314 -8.23 -16.88 -22.77
C GLY A 314 -8.91 -17.25 -24.10
N GLY A 315 -8.39 -18.24 -24.83
CA GLY A 315 -8.91 -18.66 -26.13
C GLY A 315 -10.00 -19.74 -26.12
N MET A 316 -10.29 -20.41 -24.98
CA MET A 316 -11.22 -21.55 -24.93
C MET A 316 -12.54 -21.27 -24.21
N SER A 317 -12.95 -20.02 -24.04
CA SER A 317 -14.04 -19.68 -23.10
C SER A 317 -15.41 -19.49 -23.75
N ASN A 318 -15.91 -20.42 -24.53
CA ASN A 318 -17.30 -20.33 -24.99
C ASN A 318 -18.34 -21.04 -24.07
N PHE A 319 -17.92 -21.60 -22.92
CA PHE A 319 -18.82 -22.50 -22.18
C PHE A 319 -19.31 -22.06 -20.80
N PHE A 320 -18.81 -21.04 -20.11
CA PHE A 320 -19.45 -20.59 -18.85
C PHE A 320 -19.12 -19.13 -18.51
N ASN A 321 -20.14 -18.32 -18.23
CA ASN A 321 -20.00 -16.89 -17.88
C ASN A 321 -19.21 -16.60 -16.58
N VAL A 322 -19.08 -17.56 -15.68
CA VAL A 322 -18.29 -17.45 -14.43
C VAL A 322 -16.81 -17.66 -14.69
N GLY A 323 -16.43 -18.50 -15.67
CA GLY A 323 -15.04 -18.77 -16.03
C GLY A 323 -14.36 -17.62 -16.79
N LYS A 324 -15.10 -16.83 -17.55
CA LYS A 324 -14.53 -15.76 -18.40
C LYS A 324 -13.66 -14.76 -17.63
N ARG A 325 -14.13 -14.27 -16.47
CA ARG A 325 -13.37 -13.31 -15.66
C ARG A 325 -12.12 -13.89 -14.99
N TYR A 326 -12.09 -15.20 -14.71
CA TYR A 326 -10.93 -15.86 -14.17
C TYR A 326 -9.83 -16.00 -15.21
N PHE A 327 -10.17 -16.41 -16.42
CA PHE A 327 -9.23 -16.65 -17.51
C PHE A 327 -8.70 -15.38 -18.16
N THR A 328 -9.38 -14.24 -18.01
CA THR A 328 -8.91 -12.92 -18.50
C THR A 328 -8.22 -12.09 -17.43
N SER A 329 -8.01 -12.62 -16.21
CA SER A 329 -7.39 -11.90 -15.11
C SER A 329 -5.90 -11.71 -15.35
N GLU A 330 -5.40 -10.54 -14.95
CA GLU A 330 -3.98 -10.26 -14.89
C GLU A 330 -3.39 -10.81 -13.59
N TRP A 331 -2.28 -11.51 -13.72
CA TRP A 331 -1.54 -12.14 -12.61
C TRP A 331 -0.25 -11.38 -12.32
N SER A 332 0.37 -11.68 -11.19
CA SER A 332 1.60 -11.02 -10.78
C SER A 332 2.71 -11.12 -11.82
N PHE A 333 3.34 -9.97 -12.06
CA PHE A 333 4.54 -9.82 -12.87
C PHE A 333 5.74 -10.50 -12.21
N SER A 334 5.92 -10.28 -10.89
CA SER A 334 6.98 -10.90 -10.10
C SER A 334 6.43 -11.42 -8.77
N LYS A 335 7.17 -12.33 -8.11
CA LYS A 335 6.78 -12.95 -6.84
C LYS A 335 7.99 -13.16 -5.94
N PHE A 336 7.77 -12.96 -4.64
CA PHE A 336 8.72 -13.36 -3.61
C PHE A 336 8.02 -14.29 -2.62
N LYS A 337 8.55 -15.51 -2.47
CA LYS A 337 8.02 -16.54 -1.56
C LYS A 337 8.93 -16.66 -0.36
N ILE A 338 8.33 -16.72 0.82
CA ILE A 338 9.01 -16.98 2.09
C ILE A 338 8.24 -18.02 2.91
N ASN A 339 8.89 -18.61 3.90
CA ASN A 339 8.25 -19.65 4.74
C ASN A 339 7.53 -19.07 5.98
N SER A 340 7.65 -17.77 6.22
CA SER A 340 7.11 -17.09 7.39
C SER A 340 5.85 -16.31 7.08
N LEU A 341 5.02 -16.01 8.10
CA LEU A 341 3.86 -15.13 7.95
C LEU A 341 4.33 -13.68 7.82
N ILE A 342 3.96 -13.06 6.70
CA ILE A 342 4.32 -11.69 6.37
C ILE A 342 3.51 -10.73 7.26
N SER A 343 4.17 -9.79 7.94
CA SER A 343 3.51 -8.69 8.61
C SER A 343 3.28 -7.52 7.67
N ILE A 344 4.33 -7.03 7.05
CA ILE A 344 4.29 -5.91 6.11
C ILE A 344 5.36 -6.04 5.04
N ALA A 345 5.10 -5.52 3.83
CA ALA A 345 6.06 -5.41 2.74
C ALA A 345 5.95 -4.04 2.07
N ILE A 346 7.08 -3.45 1.72
CA ILE A 346 7.17 -2.15 1.03
C ILE A 346 8.21 -2.23 -0.09
N PHE A 347 8.17 -1.25 -1.01
CA PHE A 347 9.27 -1.05 -1.95
C PHE A 347 10.45 -0.36 -1.27
N GLY A 348 11.65 -0.82 -1.61
CA GLY A 348 12.93 -0.20 -1.31
C GLY A 348 13.52 0.47 -2.56
N PRO A 349 14.76 1.00 -2.48
CA PRO A 349 15.48 1.52 -3.64
C PRO A 349 15.88 0.40 -4.61
N ASP A 350 16.29 0.77 -5.83
CA ASP A 350 16.96 -0.10 -6.82
C ASP A 350 16.19 -1.40 -7.13
N ASN A 351 14.88 -1.29 -7.40
CA ASN A 351 13.99 -2.42 -7.68
C ASN A 351 14.02 -3.50 -6.57
N SER A 352 14.18 -3.07 -5.32
CA SER A 352 14.11 -3.96 -4.18
C SER A 352 12.76 -3.87 -3.45
N ILE A 353 12.51 -4.89 -2.62
CA ILE A 353 11.40 -4.93 -1.68
C ILE A 353 11.94 -5.26 -0.28
N PHE A 354 11.35 -4.67 0.73
CA PHE A 354 11.60 -4.94 2.13
C PHE A 354 10.41 -5.65 2.73
N VAL A 355 10.65 -6.72 3.45
CA VAL A 355 9.60 -7.59 3.99
C VAL A 355 9.91 -7.90 5.45
N SER A 356 8.95 -7.69 6.31
CA SER A 356 9.00 -8.09 7.71
C SER A 356 7.98 -9.18 7.99
N THR A 357 8.27 -10.05 8.96
CA THR A 357 7.44 -11.19 9.35
C THR A 357 7.12 -11.19 10.83
N TYR A 358 6.04 -11.87 11.21
CA TYR A 358 5.63 -11.99 12.61
C TYR A 358 6.53 -12.89 13.46
N ASP A 359 7.38 -13.69 12.85
CA ASP A 359 8.40 -14.51 13.53
C ASP A 359 9.76 -13.80 13.66
N GLY A 360 9.81 -12.49 13.46
CA GLY A 360 10.98 -11.66 13.72
C GLY A 360 12.05 -11.74 12.64
N LYS A 361 11.66 -11.91 11.39
CA LYS A 361 12.59 -11.90 10.26
C LYS A 361 12.36 -10.71 9.36
N TYR A 362 13.45 -10.14 8.88
CA TYR A 362 13.50 -9.14 7.84
C TYR A 362 14.12 -9.75 6.58
N TYR A 363 13.57 -9.44 5.43
CA TYR A 363 14.11 -9.82 4.13
C TYR A 363 14.23 -8.59 3.23
N GLN A 364 15.36 -8.52 2.52
CA GLN A 364 15.49 -7.69 1.33
C GLN A 364 15.56 -8.59 0.11
N ALA A 365 14.76 -8.30 -0.90
CA ALA A 365 14.80 -9.03 -2.17
C ALA A 365 14.74 -8.05 -3.34
N SER A 366 15.37 -8.39 -4.47
CA SER A 366 15.29 -7.65 -5.73
C SER A 366 14.41 -8.34 -6.74
N PHE A 367 13.78 -7.58 -7.62
CA PHE A 367 13.05 -8.08 -8.76
C PHE A 367 13.64 -7.51 -10.06
N ASP A 368 13.59 -8.33 -11.13
CA ASP A 368 13.97 -7.86 -12.46
C ASP A 368 12.83 -7.01 -13.05
N PRO A 369 13.06 -5.71 -13.33
CA PRO A 369 12.03 -4.82 -13.85
C PRO A 369 11.66 -5.09 -15.31
N LEU A 370 12.47 -5.89 -16.04
CA LEU A 370 12.27 -6.20 -17.45
C LEU A 370 11.61 -7.56 -17.67
N ILE A 371 12.03 -8.57 -16.91
CA ILE A 371 11.61 -9.95 -17.10
C ILE A 371 10.57 -10.37 -16.06
N GLY A 372 10.60 -9.78 -14.85
CA GLY A 372 9.80 -10.22 -13.72
C GLY A 372 10.21 -11.62 -13.24
N GLY A 373 9.24 -12.43 -12.83
CA GLY A 373 9.52 -13.79 -12.37
C GLY A 373 9.65 -13.91 -10.85
N GLU A 374 10.57 -14.74 -10.36
CA GLU A 374 10.82 -14.85 -8.92
C GLU A 374 11.85 -13.80 -8.48
N CYS A 375 11.56 -13.10 -7.38
CA CYS A 375 12.52 -12.17 -6.78
C CYS A 375 13.70 -12.91 -6.19
N ILE A 376 14.88 -12.29 -6.23
CA ILE A 376 16.13 -12.81 -5.68
C ILE A 376 16.29 -12.26 -4.26
N LYS A 377 16.43 -13.15 -3.27
CA LYS A 377 16.74 -12.76 -1.89
C LYS A 377 18.16 -12.18 -1.81
N ILE A 378 18.28 -10.93 -1.33
CA ILE A 378 19.56 -10.25 -1.13
C ILE A 378 20.04 -10.44 0.31
N GLN A 379 19.13 -10.24 1.28
CA GLN A 379 19.46 -10.22 2.70
C GLN A 379 18.35 -10.89 3.51
N GLU A 380 18.73 -11.53 4.61
CA GLU A 380 17.83 -12.06 5.64
C GLU A 380 18.45 -11.77 7.01
N GLU A 381 17.70 -11.08 7.86
CA GLU A 381 18.10 -10.74 9.22
C GLU A 381 17.04 -11.18 10.21
N LYS A 382 17.42 -11.28 11.50
CA LYS A 382 16.50 -11.46 12.63
C LYS A 382 16.52 -10.22 13.52
N PHE A 383 15.37 -9.88 14.08
CA PHE A 383 15.20 -8.73 14.98
C PHE A 383 14.43 -9.06 16.25
#